data_0ac49fb350cc222003c33b518b8947fb
#
_entry.id   0ac49fb350cc222003c33b518b8947fb
#
_cell.length_a   1.000
_cell.length_b   1.000
_cell.length_c   1.000
_cell.angle_alpha   90.00
_cell.angle_beta   90.00
_cell.angle_gamma   90.00
#
_symmetry.space_group_name_H-M   'P 1'
#
loop_
_entity.id
_entity.type
_entity.pdbx_description
1 polymer ?
#
loop_
_entity_poly.entity_id
_entity_poly.type
_entity_poly.pdbx_seq_one_letter_code
_entity_poly.pdbx_strand_id
1 'polypeptide(L)'
;PPMFSRQRLFWHRGPYDLPSTDQLFLQATADCCAFHMARCPQYRAIAEHLGFSPDQLRTMDDLVRVPMPPTLFFKRHALFSMPRRRMVMKVTSSGTSGTFSQVGFDLGCIWAEVPMVLRLGWRHRLISFRPANYVVLGYKPDRRSSAGVTRTMFGMTFFAPPLRRFYALRWQGEGYVPDLDGAVEALERLSRSPFPTRIVGFPSYLWFGLKRMEELGISLRLRPGSKILLAGGWKQHWQQQVDKSVLYSLVRRVLGVGEEDIHELFGAVEHPIFYNTCPRHHFHVPIYSRVLIRDPATLEPLPMGQVGL
;
A
#
# COMPACT_ATOMS: atom_id res chain seq x y z
N PRO A 1 15.39 8.42 -23.77
CA PRO A 1 14.88 8.88 -22.50
C PRO A 1 14.68 7.75 -21.51
N PRO A 2 15.14 7.92 -20.27
CA PRO A 2 15.20 6.86 -19.24
C PRO A 2 13.83 6.33 -18.77
N MET A 3 12.75 6.85 -19.28
CA MET A 3 11.38 6.42 -18.90
C MET A 3 10.89 5.17 -19.64
N PHE A 4 11.57 4.72 -20.69
CA PHE A 4 11.08 3.64 -21.56
C PHE A 4 11.18 2.26 -20.90
N SER A 5 12.28 1.93 -20.23
CA SER A 5 12.47 0.65 -19.52
C SER A 5 11.50 0.50 -18.37
N ARG A 6 11.32 1.56 -17.54
CA ARG A 6 10.33 1.62 -16.48
C ARG A 6 8.91 1.40 -17.03
N GLN A 7 8.51 2.08 -18.08
CA GLN A 7 7.21 1.90 -18.70
C GLN A 7 7.02 0.46 -19.18
N ARG A 8 8.00 -0.13 -19.86
CA ARG A 8 7.94 -1.54 -20.28
C ARG A 8 7.74 -2.48 -19.11
N LEU A 9 8.43 -2.26 -18.00
CA LEU A 9 8.29 -3.05 -16.77
C LEU A 9 6.86 -2.93 -16.20
N PHE A 10 6.35 -1.72 -16.04
CA PHE A 10 5.02 -1.48 -15.49
C PHE A 10 3.89 -1.95 -16.42
N TRP A 11 4.14 -2.05 -17.72
CA TRP A 11 3.20 -2.57 -18.70
C TRP A 11 3.36 -4.06 -19.01
N HIS A 12 4.30 -4.74 -18.36
CA HIS A 12 4.49 -6.19 -18.53
C HIS A 12 3.26 -6.97 -18.07
N ARG A 13 2.90 -8.03 -18.82
CA ARG A 13 1.62 -8.76 -18.59
C ARG A 13 1.62 -9.62 -17.34
N GLY A 14 2.76 -10.26 -17.00
CA GLY A 14 2.91 -11.15 -15.86
C GLY A 14 3.40 -10.41 -14.62
N PRO A 15 2.53 -9.97 -13.68
CA PRO A 15 2.94 -9.12 -12.55
C PRO A 15 3.82 -9.84 -11.52
N TYR A 16 4.01 -11.16 -11.64
CA TYR A 16 4.84 -11.98 -10.74
C TYR A 16 5.86 -12.85 -11.49
N ASP A 17 6.08 -12.58 -12.77
CA ASP A 17 7.08 -13.28 -13.58
C ASP A 17 8.46 -12.65 -13.37
N LEU A 18 9.05 -12.88 -12.19
CA LEU A 18 10.32 -12.29 -11.79
C LEU A 18 11.47 -12.70 -12.71
N PRO A 19 11.71 -14.00 -13.02
CA PRO A 19 12.86 -14.40 -13.80
C PRO A 19 12.89 -13.80 -15.20
N SER A 20 11.74 -13.72 -15.89
CA SER A 20 11.69 -13.17 -17.25
C SER A 20 11.86 -11.64 -17.28
N THR A 21 11.74 -10.96 -16.13
CA THR A 21 11.80 -9.51 -16.02
C THR A 21 13.07 -8.99 -15.33
N ASP A 22 13.99 -9.86 -14.90
CA ASP A 22 15.19 -9.44 -14.16
C ASP A 22 16.05 -8.44 -14.95
N GLN A 23 16.35 -8.70 -16.20
CA GLN A 23 17.11 -7.75 -17.03
C GLN A 23 16.39 -6.44 -17.25
N LEU A 24 15.06 -6.49 -17.44
CA LEU A 24 14.25 -5.28 -17.58
C LEU A 24 14.18 -4.49 -16.27
N PHE A 25 14.12 -5.19 -15.13
CA PHE A 25 14.15 -4.56 -13.80
C PHE A 25 15.49 -3.87 -13.53
N LEU A 26 16.61 -4.53 -13.84
CA LEU A 26 17.94 -3.94 -13.72
C LEU A 26 18.07 -2.68 -14.57
N GLN A 27 17.69 -2.77 -15.85
CA GLN A 27 17.70 -1.61 -16.73
C GLN A 27 16.84 -0.46 -16.21
N ALA A 28 15.61 -0.76 -15.76
CA ALA A 28 14.71 0.25 -15.21
C ALA A 28 15.29 0.88 -13.94
N THR A 29 15.95 0.09 -13.09
CA THR A 29 16.61 0.58 -11.87
C THR A 29 17.80 1.46 -12.22
N ALA A 30 18.67 1.05 -13.14
CA ALA A 30 19.79 1.86 -13.61
C ALA A 30 19.33 3.20 -14.20
N ASP A 31 18.30 3.17 -15.06
CA ASP A 31 17.71 4.38 -15.65
C ASP A 31 17.13 5.32 -14.59
N CYS A 32 16.47 4.77 -13.56
CA CYS A 32 15.94 5.55 -12.44
C CYS A 32 17.08 6.16 -11.60
N CYS A 33 18.12 5.40 -11.29
CA CYS A 33 19.29 5.92 -10.56
C CYS A 33 19.96 7.06 -11.35
N ALA A 34 20.22 6.87 -12.64
CA ALA A 34 20.79 7.89 -13.50
C ALA A 34 19.91 9.16 -13.55
N PHE A 35 18.60 8.98 -13.66
CA PHE A 35 17.63 10.08 -13.62
C PHE A 35 17.70 10.88 -12.32
N HIS A 36 17.75 10.18 -11.18
CA HIS A 36 17.81 10.82 -9.86
C HIS A 36 19.17 11.49 -9.60
N MET A 37 20.27 10.85 -9.96
CA MET A 37 21.62 11.44 -9.87
C MET A 37 21.73 12.72 -10.71
N ALA A 38 21.14 12.75 -11.90
CA ALA A 38 21.17 13.94 -12.77
C ALA A 38 20.34 15.11 -12.23
N ARG A 39 19.34 14.88 -11.37
CA ARG A 39 18.34 15.91 -10.99
C ARG A 39 18.22 16.18 -9.49
N CYS A 40 18.76 15.32 -8.63
CA CYS A 40 18.74 15.46 -7.20
C CYS A 40 20.19 15.51 -6.68
N PRO A 41 20.73 16.69 -6.40
CA PRO A 41 22.13 16.86 -5.95
C PRO A 41 22.44 16.04 -4.69
N GLN A 42 21.49 15.95 -3.77
CA GLN A 42 21.66 15.18 -2.54
C GLN A 42 21.80 13.68 -2.81
N TYR A 43 20.96 13.12 -3.70
CA TYR A 43 21.07 11.71 -4.08
C TYR A 43 22.37 11.44 -4.85
N ARG A 44 22.79 12.37 -5.72
CA ARG A 44 24.06 12.28 -6.42
C ARG A 44 25.23 12.22 -5.43
N ALA A 45 25.26 13.12 -4.44
CA ALA A 45 26.33 13.14 -3.44
C ALA A 45 26.40 11.84 -2.63
N ILE A 46 25.23 11.23 -2.30
CA ILE A 46 25.20 9.92 -1.64
C ILE A 46 25.79 8.83 -2.56
N ALA A 47 25.36 8.80 -3.83
CA ALA A 47 25.85 7.82 -4.79
C ALA A 47 27.36 7.92 -5.03
N GLU A 48 27.86 9.15 -5.22
CA GLU A 48 29.30 9.42 -5.40
C GLU A 48 30.11 9.05 -4.16
N HIS A 49 29.62 9.35 -2.96
CA HIS A 49 30.26 8.98 -1.70
C HIS A 49 30.36 7.44 -1.54
N LEU A 50 29.36 6.70 -1.99
CA LEU A 50 29.33 5.24 -1.97
C LEU A 50 30.04 4.60 -3.18
N GLY A 51 30.63 5.38 -4.09
CA GLY A 51 31.27 4.89 -5.29
C GLY A 51 30.33 4.19 -6.25
N PHE A 52 29.04 4.52 -6.21
CA PHE A 52 28.01 3.89 -7.05
C PHE A 52 27.85 4.59 -8.40
N SER A 53 27.79 3.78 -9.45
CA SER A 53 27.39 4.23 -10.80
C SER A 53 26.34 3.27 -11.38
N PRO A 54 25.30 3.79 -12.09
CA PRO A 54 24.21 2.98 -12.64
C PRO A 54 24.65 1.88 -13.61
N ASP A 55 25.78 2.04 -14.31
CA ASP A 55 26.38 1.07 -15.23
C ASP A 55 26.98 -0.16 -14.52
N GLN A 56 27.13 -0.10 -13.22
CA GLN A 56 27.55 -1.25 -12.39
C GLN A 56 26.44 -2.28 -12.22
N LEU A 57 25.16 -1.94 -12.50
CA LEU A 57 24.03 -2.85 -12.36
C LEU A 57 23.94 -3.79 -13.56
N ARG A 58 24.60 -4.92 -13.51
CA ARG A 58 24.66 -5.94 -14.57
C ARG A 58 23.92 -7.22 -14.21
N THR A 59 23.92 -7.58 -12.94
CA THR A 59 23.29 -8.78 -12.38
C THR A 59 22.36 -8.42 -11.23
N MET A 60 21.48 -9.34 -10.83
CA MET A 60 20.58 -9.11 -9.70
C MET A 60 21.32 -8.92 -8.37
N ASP A 61 22.50 -9.51 -8.24
CA ASP A 61 23.34 -9.36 -7.05
C ASP A 61 23.92 -7.95 -6.92
N ASP A 62 24.06 -7.22 -8.03
CA ASP A 62 24.52 -5.83 -7.99
C ASP A 62 23.52 -4.87 -7.37
N LEU A 63 22.24 -5.28 -7.19
CA LEU A 63 21.22 -4.45 -6.54
C LEU A 63 21.59 -4.06 -5.10
N VAL A 64 22.44 -4.83 -4.44
CA VAL A 64 22.95 -4.50 -3.10
C VAL A 64 23.71 -3.19 -3.08
N ARG A 65 24.31 -2.79 -4.20
CA ARG A 65 25.10 -1.55 -4.35
C ARG A 65 24.25 -0.30 -4.55
N VAL A 66 22.96 -0.46 -4.89
CA VAL A 66 22.08 0.69 -5.11
C VAL A 66 21.98 1.51 -3.82
N PRO A 67 22.27 2.82 -3.85
CA PRO A 67 22.11 3.67 -2.69
C PRO A 67 20.64 3.74 -2.27
N MET A 68 20.30 3.15 -1.13
CA MET A 68 18.95 3.09 -0.57
C MET A 68 18.92 3.86 0.75
N PRO A 69 18.68 5.18 0.75
CA PRO A 69 18.53 5.92 1.99
C PRO A 69 17.39 5.35 2.85
N PRO A 70 17.60 5.19 4.16
CA PRO A 70 16.55 4.69 5.04
C PRO A 70 15.34 5.63 5.07
N THR A 71 14.15 5.10 5.37
CA THR A 71 12.91 5.90 5.40
C THR A 71 12.99 7.11 6.34
N LEU A 72 13.75 6.98 7.44
CA LEU A 72 13.99 8.09 8.36
C LEU A 72 14.73 9.27 7.70
N PHE A 73 15.57 9.01 6.71
CA PHE A 73 16.27 10.03 5.95
C PHE A 73 15.27 10.93 5.18
N PHE A 74 14.26 10.33 4.54
CA PHE A 74 13.21 11.06 3.82
C PHE A 74 12.28 11.87 4.74
N LYS A 75 12.23 11.54 6.03
CA LYS A 75 11.50 12.34 7.01
C LYS A 75 12.25 13.62 7.40
N ARG A 76 13.58 13.59 7.32
CA ARG A 76 14.46 14.71 7.70
C ARG A 76 14.91 15.55 6.52
N HIS A 77 14.96 14.95 5.33
CA HIS A 77 15.49 15.59 4.11
C HIS A 77 14.49 15.48 2.97
N ALA A 78 14.19 16.59 2.33
CA ALA A 78 13.33 16.64 1.15
C ALA A 78 14.19 16.41 -0.11
N LEU A 79 14.13 15.19 -0.66
CA LEU A 79 14.81 14.82 -1.90
C LEU A 79 13.82 14.84 -3.06
N PHE A 80 14.00 15.77 -3.97
CA PHE A 80 13.16 15.89 -5.15
C PHE A 80 14.00 15.94 -6.42
N SER A 81 13.62 15.11 -7.39
CA SER A 81 14.24 15.09 -8.74
C SER A 81 13.41 15.87 -9.77
N MET A 82 12.38 16.58 -9.29
CA MET A 82 11.55 17.43 -10.12
C MET A 82 11.15 18.71 -9.36
N PRO A 83 10.91 19.82 -10.06
CA PRO A 83 10.41 21.04 -9.42
C PRO A 83 8.97 20.83 -8.92
N ARG A 84 8.64 21.45 -7.78
CA ARG A 84 7.32 21.30 -7.12
C ARG A 84 6.13 21.61 -8.03
N ARG A 85 6.30 22.48 -9.03
CA ARG A 85 5.25 22.83 -10.02
C ARG A 85 4.86 21.68 -10.96
N ARG A 86 5.73 20.68 -11.12
CA ARG A 86 5.44 19.47 -11.94
C ARG A 86 4.77 18.35 -11.13
N MET A 87 4.71 18.48 -9.81
CA MET A 87 4.07 17.50 -8.94
C MET A 87 2.57 17.70 -8.99
N VAL A 88 1.87 16.82 -9.70
CA VAL A 88 0.39 16.82 -9.77
C VAL A 88 -0.24 16.23 -8.51
N MET A 89 0.50 15.36 -7.82
CA MET A 89 0.09 14.80 -6.55
C MET A 89 1.24 14.85 -5.56
N LYS A 90 0.97 15.36 -4.36
CA LYS A 90 1.90 15.32 -3.22
C LYS A 90 1.26 14.51 -2.12
N VAL A 91 2.01 13.58 -1.56
CA VAL A 91 1.57 12.74 -0.45
C VAL A 91 2.58 12.78 0.68
N THR A 92 2.09 12.62 1.89
CA THR A 92 2.92 12.54 3.09
C THR A 92 2.73 11.19 3.77
N SER A 93 3.77 10.71 4.43
CA SER A 93 3.65 9.55 5.31
C SER A 93 2.79 9.87 6.53
N SER A 94 2.29 8.85 7.23
CA SER A 94 1.37 9.01 8.36
C SER A 94 1.99 9.61 9.64
N GLY A 95 3.31 9.84 9.66
CA GLY A 95 4.04 10.61 10.68
C GLY A 95 3.69 10.37 12.14
N THR A 96 3.67 9.12 12.59
CA THR A 96 3.45 8.78 14.02
C THR A 96 4.47 9.41 14.97
N SER A 97 5.58 9.94 14.45
CA SER A 97 6.67 10.61 15.17
C SER A 97 6.74 12.13 14.95
N GLY A 98 5.67 12.75 14.41
CA GLY A 98 5.63 14.20 14.15
C GLY A 98 6.40 14.68 12.91
N THR A 99 7.20 13.81 12.27
CA THR A 99 7.94 14.11 11.03
C THR A 99 7.39 13.27 9.87
N PHE A 100 7.27 13.89 8.69
CA PHE A 100 6.62 13.26 7.53
C PHE A 100 7.58 13.17 6.35
N SER A 101 7.63 12.03 5.69
CA SER A 101 8.21 11.95 4.35
C SER A 101 7.29 12.67 3.37
N GLN A 102 7.86 13.37 2.41
CA GLN A 102 7.13 14.03 1.33
C GLN A 102 7.50 13.38 0.01
N VAL A 103 6.52 12.87 -0.72
CA VAL A 103 6.71 12.28 -2.04
C VAL A 103 5.85 13.01 -3.07
N GLY A 104 6.45 13.36 -4.19
CA GLY A 104 5.78 14.02 -5.31
C GLY A 104 5.66 13.10 -6.51
N PHE A 105 4.49 13.08 -7.12
CA PHE A 105 4.21 12.33 -8.33
C PHE A 105 3.90 13.29 -9.48
N ASP A 106 4.54 13.07 -10.61
CA ASP A 106 4.14 13.69 -11.87
C ASP A 106 3.14 12.79 -12.64
N LEU A 107 2.63 13.29 -13.75
CA LEU A 107 1.71 12.52 -14.60
C LEU A 107 2.34 11.21 -15.08
N GLY A 108 3.66 11.20 -15.36
CA GLY A 108 4.36 10.01 -15.82
C GLY A 108 4.42 8.91 -14.76
N CYS A 109 4.57 9.27 -13.48
CA CYS A 109 4.50 8.33 -12.37
C CYS A 109 3.09 7.73 -12.23
N ILE A 110 2.05 8.58 -12.27
CA ILE A 110 0.65 8.12 -12.19
C ILE A 110 0.32 7.17 -13.35
N TRP A 111 0.71 7.51 -14.59
CA TRP A 111 0.51 6.64 -15.75
C TRP A 111 1.25 5.30 -15.65
N ALA A 112 2.40 5.24 -14.99
CA ALA A 112 3.10 3.99 -14.74
C ALA A 112 2.39 3.14 -13.67
N GLU A 113 1.87 3.75 -12.61
CA GLU A 113 1.21 3.04 -11.51
C GLU A 113 -0.15 2.43 -11.88
N VAL A 114 -0.93 3.09 -12.75
CA VAL A 114 -2.25 2.60 -13.16
C VAL A 114 -2.23 1.16 -13.69
N PRO A 115 -1.37 0.78 -14.66
CA PRO A 115 -1.28 -0.61 -15.11
C PRO A 115 -0.92 -1.59 -14.02
N MET A 116 -0.02 -1.21 -13.09
CA MET A 116 0.35 -2.04 -11.95
C MET A 116 -0.87 -2.34 -11.06
N VAL A 117 -1.58 -1.30 -10.64
CA VAL A 117 -2.76 -1.44 -9.77
C VAL A 117 -3.84 -2.27 -10.45
N LEU A 118 -4.10 -2.05 -11.74
CA LEU A 118 -5.09 -2.82 -12.49
C LEU A 118 -4.71 -4.30 -12.60
N ARG A 119 -3.46 -4.62 -12.93
CA ARG A 119 -3.00 -6.01 -13.08
C ARG A 119 -2.99 -6.76 -11.76
N LEU A 120 -2.45 -6.15 -10.71
CA LEU A 120 -2.43 -6.74 -9.38
C LEU A 120 -3.85 -6.88 -8.83
N GLY A 121 -4.68 -5.85 -8.98
CA GLY A 121 -6.07 -5.88 -8.56
C GLY A 121 -6.89 -6.95 -9.29
N TRP A 122 -6.64 -7.14 -10.59
CA TRP A 122 -7.28 -8.21 -11.36
C TRP A 122 -6.78 -9.59 -10.96
N ARG A 123 -5.45 -9.75 -10.84
CA ARG A 123 -4.81 -11.02 -10.44
C ARG A 123 -5.30 -11.53 -9.10
N HIS A 124 -5.55 -10.62 -8.15
CA HIS A 124 -6.04 -10.92 -6.81
C HIS A 124 -7.57 -10.83 -6.68
N ARG A 125 -8.30 -10.74 -7.81
CA ARG A 125 -9.78 -10.66 -7.85
C ARG A 125 -10.34 -9.49 -7.00
N LEU A 126 -9.57 -8.41 -6.84
CA LEU A 126 -10.02 -7.21 -6.15
C LEU A 126 -10.91 -6.35 -7.06
N ILE A 127 -10.64 -6.34 -8.35
CA ILE A 127 -11.41 -5.58 -9.33
C ILE A 127 -12.66 -6.36 -9.73
N SER A 128 -13.80 -5.68 -9.80
CA SER A 128 -15.10 -6.23 -10.20
C SER A 128 -15.89 -5.18 -10.97
N PHE A 129 -16.59 -5.59 -12.01
CA PHE A 129 -17.57 -4.75 -12.70
C PHE A 129 -18.92 -4.71 -11.97
N ARG A 130 -19.18 -5.66 -11.07
CA ARG A 130 -20.37 -5.64 -10.22
C ARG A 130 -20.23 -4.53 -9.19
N PRO A 131 -21.21 -3.59 -9.10
CA PRO A 131 -21.18 -2.54 -8.11
C PRO A 131 -21.12 -3.07 -6.68
N ALA A 132 -20.52 -2.29 -5.78
CA ALA A 132 -20.37 -2.64 -4.38
C ALA A 132 -20.62 -1.44 -3.46
N ASN A 133 -21.04 -1.71 -2.23
CA ASN A 133 -21.02 -0.75 -1.15
C ASN A 133 -19.67 -0.76 -0.45
N TYR A 134 -19.30 0.36 0.18
CA TYR A 134 -18.03 0.48 0.88
C TYR A 134 -18.22 0.99 2.30
N VAL A 135 -17.61 0.28 3.26
CA VAL A 135 -17.37 0.76 4.62
C VAL A 135 -15.87 0.96 4.77
N VAL A 136 -15.45 2.21 4.86
CA VAL A 136 -14.03 2.57 4.96
C VAL A 136 -13.70 2.83 6.43
N LEU A 137 -13.00 1.87 7.04
CA LEU A 137 -12.47 1.94 8.41
C LEU A 137 -11.15 2.72 8.40
N GLY A 138 -11.23 3.94 7.93
CA GLY A 138 -10.13 4.85 7.67
C GLY A 138 -10.62 6.27 7.50
N TYR A 139 -9.71 7.16 7.13
CA TYR A 139 -9.95 8.59 7.05
C TYR A 139 -10.87 8.96 5.87
N LYS A 140 -11.89 9.78 6.15
CA LYS A 140 -12.66 10.43 5.08
C LYS A 140 -11.74 11.39 4.33
N PRO A 141 -11.67 11.34 2.99
CA PRO A 141 -10.90 12.30 2.21
C PRO A 141 -11.34 13.73 2.50
N ASP A 142 -10.38 14.58 2.81
CA ASP A 142 -10.55 16.01 2.98
C ASP A 142 -9.48 16.74 2.17
N ARG A 143 -9.80 17.94 1.67
CA ARG A 143 -8.85 18.77 0.89
C ARG A 143 -7.62 19.19 1.72
N ARG A 144 -7.74 19.19 3.04
CA ARG A 144 -6.67 19.55 4.00
C ARG A 144 -5.73 18.38 4.27
N SER A 145 -6.15 17.13 4.00
CA SER A 145 -5.33 15.94 4.25
C SER A 145 -4.50 15.58 3.03
N SER A 146 -3.17 15.63 3.18
CA SER A 146 -2.20 15.12 2.20
C SER A 146 -1.73 13.70 2.49
N ALA A 147 -2.29 13.04 3.53
CA ALA A 147 -1.87 11.71 3.95
C ALA A 147 -2.06 10.66 2.84
N GLY A 148 -0.98 9.98 2.47
CA GLY A 148 -0.99 8.96 1.41
C GLY A 148 -1.99 7.85 1.68
N VAL A 149 -2.12 7.42 2.94
CA VAL A 149 -3.06 6.36 3.35
C VAL A 149 -4.52 6.72 3.05
N THR A 150 -4.91 7.99 3.24
CA THR A 150 -6.28 8.47 2.91
C THR A 150 -6.56 8.34 1.42
N ARG A 151 -5.60 8.73 0.58
CA ARG A 151 -5.72 8.64 -0.88
C ARG A 151 -5.73 7.21 -1.36
N THR A 152 -4.88 6.35 -0.79
CA THR A 152 -4.83 4.92 -1.11
C THR A 152 -6.16 4.25 -0.78
N MET A 153 -6.70 4.44 0.43
CA MET A 153 -7.99 3.86 0.83
C MET A 153 -9.14 4.38 -0.04
N PHE A 154 -9.14 5.67 -0.38
CA PHE A 154 -10.10 6.22 -1.31
C PHE A 154 -9.98 5.59 -2.70
N GLY A 155 -8.76 5.44 -3.23
CA GLY A 155 -8.49 4.76 -4.50
C GLY A 155 -9.02 3.32 -4.52
N MET A 156 -8.86 2.57 -3.42
CA MET A 156 -9.39 1.20 -3.30
C MET A 156 -10.92 1.13 -3.42
N THR A 157 -11.64 2.21 -3.12
CA THR A 157 -13.09 2.25 -3.32
C THR A 157 -13.52 2.30 -4.79
N PHE A 158 -12.59 2.28 -5.72
CA PHE A 158 -12.84 2.16 -7.16
C PHE A 158 -12.49 0.78 -7.73
N PHE A 159 -12.11 -0.17 -6.90
CA PHE A 159 -11.93 -1.56 -7.33
C PHE A 159 -13.25 -2.24 -7.76
N ALA A 160 -14.38 -1.68 -7.37
CA ALA A 160 -15.68 -1.95 -7.98
C ALA A 160 -16.46 -0.62 -8.08
N PRO A 161 -17.41 -0.47 -9.03
CA PRO A 161 -18.23 0.72 -9.11
C PRO A 161 -18.91 0.99 -7.75
N PRO A 162 -18.61 2.12 -7.10
CA PRO A 162 -19.10 2.36 -5.75
C PRO A 162 -20.53 2.89 -5.75
N LEU A 163 -21.42 2.22 -5.01
CA LEU A 163 -22.80 2.68 -4.82
C LEU A 163 -22.91 3.63 -3.62
N ARG A 164 -22.40 3.19 -2.49
CA ARG A 164 -22.40 3.96 -1.24
C ARG A 164 -21.05 3.84 -0.57
N ARG A 165 -20.61 4.91 0.09
CA ARG A 165 -19.39 4.94 0.89
C ARG A 165 -19.73 5.49 2.28
N PHE A 166 -19.36 4.75 3.30
CA PHE A 166 -19.31 5.20 4.68
C PHE A 166 -17.85 5.29 5.12
N TYR A 167 -17.49 6.33 5.86
CA TYR A 167 -16.15 6.53 6.40
C TYR A 167 -16.22 6.60 7.92
N ALA A 168 -15.49 5.71 8.61
CA ALA A 168 -15.49 5.63 10.06
C ALA A 168 -14.66 6.72 10.75
N LEU A 169 -13.64 7.31 10.08
CA LEU A 169 -12.89 8.43 10.64
C LEU A 169 -13.24 9.72 9.92
N ARG A 170 -13.88 10.65 10.64
CA ARG A 170 -14.32 11.93 10.11
C ARG A 170 -13.57 13.07 10.78
N TRP A 171 -13.24 14.08 10.00
CA TRP A 171 -12.63 15.29 10.53
C TRP A 171 -13.64 16.08 11.36
N GLN A 172 -13.28 16.40 12.62
CA GLN A 172 -14.05 17.23 13.52
C GLN A 172 -13.15 18.31 14.14
N GLY A 173 -13.21 19.53 13.57
CA GLY A 173 -12.45 20.67 14.10
C GLY A 173 -10.94 20.51 14.05
N GLU A 174 -10.36 19.84 15.03
CA GLU A 174 -8.91 19.73 15.23
C GLU A 174 -8.31 18.37 14.80
N GLY A 175 -9.16 17.35 14.54
CA GLY A 175 -8.66 16.01 14.24
C GLY A 175 -9.68 15.05 13.67
N TYR A 176 -9.23 13.83 13.40
CA TYR A 176 -10.10 12.74 12.99
C TYR A 176 -10.66 12.00 14.22
N VAL A 177 -11.96 11.89 14.28
CA VAL A 177 -12.68 11.16 15.33
C VAL A 177 -13.25 9.86 14.76
N PRO A 178 -13.06 8.71 15.43
CA PRO A 178 -13.64 7.44 15.02
C PRO A 178 -15.14 7.39 15.32
N ASP A 179 -15.92 6.90 14.36
CA ASP A 179 -17.36 6.67 14.44
C ASP A 179 -17.60 5.17 14.24
N LEU A 180 -17.30 4.37 15.27
CA LEU A 180 -17.44 2.92 15.21
C LEU A 180 -18.91 2.48 15.25
N ASP A 181 -19.75 3.12 16.05
CA ASP A 181 -21.17 2.80 16.10
C ASP A 181 -21.83 3.10 14.75
N GLY A 182 -21.53 4.24 14.13
CA GLY A 182 -21.97 4.53 12.77
C GLY A 182 -21.46 3.55 11.73
N ALA A 183 -20.28 2.96 11.91
CA ALA A 183 -19.77 1.89 11.05
C ALA A 183 -20.57 0.58 11.21
N VAL A 184 -20.94 0.22 12.44
CA VAL A 184 -21.82 -0.93 12.73
C VAL A 184 -23.18 -0.73 12.08
N GLU A 185 -23.84 0.40 12.31
CA GLU A 185 -25.12 0.76 11.69
C GLU A 185 -25.06 0.73 10.15
N ALA A 186 -23.95 1.23 9.58
CA ALA A 186 -23.73 1.16 8.14
C ALA A 186 -23.64 -0.28 7.65
N LEU A 187 -22.90 -1.15 8.35
CA LEU A 187 -22.80 -2.58 8.02
C LEU A 187 -24.16 -3.28 8.11
N GLU A 188 -24.94 -3.05 9.14
CA GLU A 188 -26.31 -3.58 9.27
C GLU A 188 -27.20 -3.17 8.11
N ARG A 189 -27.23 -1.88 7.78
CA ARG A 189 -28.03 -1.35 6.67
C ARG A 189 -27.57 -1.93 5.33
N LEU A 190 -26.25 -2.04 5.10
CA LEU A 190 -25.68 -2.52 3.85
C LEU A 190 -25.76 -4.04 3.71
N SER A 191 -25.83 -4.81 4.80
CA SER A 191 -26.05 -6.26 4.75
C SER A 191 -27.38 -6.63 4.09
N ARG A 192 -28.37 -5.74 4.16
CA ARG A 192 -29.69 -5.88 3.52
C ARG A 192 -29.69 -5.48 2.03
N SER A 193 -28.58 -4.88 1.55
CA SER A 193 -28.43 -4.49 0.14
C SER A 193 -28.34 -5.73 -0.77
N PRO A 194 -28.84 -5.67 -2.02
CA PRO A 194 -28.63 -6.73 -3.01
C PRO A 194 -27.17 -6.78 -3.54
N PHE A 195 -26.36 -5.80 -3.20
CA PHE A 195 -24.97 -5.67 -3.63
C PHE A 195 -23.98 -6.06 -2.54
N PRO A 196 -22.81 -6.62 -2.91
CA PRO A 196 -21.77 -6.95 -1.94
C PRO A 196 -21.25 -5.69 -1.22
N THR A 197 -20.71 -5.89 -0.02
CA THR A 197 -20.07 -4.84 0.77
C THR A 197 -18.58 -5.10 0.85
N ARG A 198 -17.79 -4.07 0.56
CA ARG A 198 -16.34 -4.07 0.73
C ARG A 198 -15.97 -3.25 1.94
N ILE A 199 -15.23 -3.87 2.84
CA ILE A 199 -14.67 -3.20 4.02
C ILE A 199 -13.21 -2.88 3.70
N VAL A 200 -12.82 -1.62 3.77
CA VAL A 200 -11.47 -1.14 3.46
C VAL A 200 -10.93 -0.39 4.66
N GLY A 201 -9.76 -0.73 5.17
CA GLY A 201 -9.21 0.10 6.24
C GLY A 201 -8.17 -0.59 7.13
N PHE A 202 -8.02 -0.03 8.33
CA PHE A 202 -7.05 -0.50 9.31
C PHE A 202 -7.56 -1.75 10.03
N PRO A 203 -6.71 -2.77 10.25
CA PRO A 203 -7.09 -3.97 10.99
C PRO A 203 -7.54 -3.67 12.42
N SER A 204 -6.97 -2.66 13.07
CA SER A 204 -7.39 -2.24 14.41
C SER A 204 -8.85 -1.79 14.47
N TYR A 205 -9.28 -0.94 13.52
CA TYR A 205 -10.67 -0.48 13.51
C TYR A 205 -11.65 -1.56 13.07
N LEU A 206 -11.21 -2.51 12.23
CA LEU A 206 -12.00 -3.71 11.95
C LEU A 206 -12.20 -4.52 13.23
N TRP A 207 -11.11 -4.79 13.96
CA TRP A 207 -11.17 -5.50 15.23
C TRP A 207 -12.14 -4.86 16.22
N PHE A 208 -11.98 -3.55 16.46
CA PHE A 208 -12.85 -2.83 17.41
C PHE A 208 -14.32 -2.81 16.97
N GLY A 209 -14.58 -2.62 15.67
CA GLY A 209 -15.93 -2.68 15.14
C GLY A 209 -16.57 -4.05 15.31
N LEU A 210 -15.82 -5.14 15.05
CA LEU A 210 -16.30 -6.50 15.25
C LEU A 210 -16.54 -6.83 16.73
N LYS A 211 -15.66 -6.38 17.64
CA LYS A 211 -15.85 -6.52 19.08
C LYS A 211 -17.09 -5.77 19.55
N ARG A 212 -17.30 -4.56 19.04
CA ARG A 212 -18.51 -3.78 19.31
C ARG A 212 -19.78 -4.50 18.85
N MET A 213 -19.75 -5.15 17.67
CA MET A 213 -20.87 -5.95 17.19
C MET A 213 -21.14 -7.17 18.10
N GLU A 214 -20.09 -7.85 18.60
CA GLU A 214 -20.25 -8.95 19.58
C GLU A 214 -20.93 -8.46 20.86
N GLU A 215 -20.51 -7.32 21.41
CA GLU A 215 -21.10 -6.71 22.62
C GLU A 215 -22.59 -6.40 22.43
N LEU A 216 -22.97 -5.97 21.23
CA LEU A 216 -24.35 -5.66 20.88
C LEU A 216 -25.17 -6.89 20.45
N GLY A 217 -24.56 -8.08 20.39
CA GLY A 217 -25.20 -9.32 19.92
C GLY A 217 -25.52 -9.30 18.42
N ILE A 218 -24.82 -8.47 17.64
CA ILE A 218 -25.03 -8.31 16.19
C ILE A 218 -24.15 -9.30 15.42
N SER A 219 -24.77 -10.13 14.61
CA SER A 219 -24.12 -10.99 13.62
C SER A 219 -24.80 -10.83 12.27
N LEU A 220 -23.99 -10.60 11.23
CA LEU A 220 -24.46 -10.34 9.87
C LEU A 220 -24.00 -11.43 8.91
N ARG A 221 -24.69 -11.52 7.79
CA ARG A 221 -24.27 -12.32 6.64
C ARG A 221 -24.17 -11.39 5.44
N LEU A 222 -22.96 -10.93 5.15
CA LEU A 222 -22.73 -10.09 3.98
C LEU A 222 -22.92 -10.90 2.71
N ARG A 223 -23.34 -10.21 1.64
CA ARG A 223 -23.62 -10.86 0.35
C ARG A 223 -22.35 -11.52 -0.26
N PRO A 224 -22.47 -12.63 -0.97
CA PRO A 224 -21.37 -13.23 -1.71
C PRO A 224 -20.68 -12.23 -2.63
N GLY A 225 -19.33 -12.24 -2.62
CA GLY A 225 -18.48 -11.27 -3.29
C GLY A 225 -18.15 -10.04 -2.43
N SER A 226 -18.59 -10.00 -1.17
CA SER A 226 -18.07 -9.05 -0.17
C SER A 226 -16.62 -9.37 0.13
N LYS A 227 -15.80 -8.32 0.33
CA LYS A 227 -14.35 -8.44 0.56
C LYS A 227 -13.89 -7.52 1.67
N ILE A 228 -12.83 -7.94 2.34
CA ILE A 228 -12.14 -7.13 3.36
C ILE A 228 -10.73 -6.82 2.85
N LEU A 229 -10.39 -5.54 2.78
CA LEU A 229 -9.12 -5.03 2.29
C LEU A 229 -8.42 -4.28 3.43
N LEU A 230 -7.46 -4.92 4.07
CA LEU A 230 -6.75 -4.38 5.22
C LEU A 230 -5.45 -3.73 4.77
N ALA A 231 -5.19 -2.51 5.20
CA ALA A 231 -3.97 -1.78 4.89
C ALA A 231 -3.52 -0.91 6.07
N GLY A 232 -2.22 -0.61 6.14
CA GLY A 232 -1.66 0.38 7.06
C GLY A 232 -1.39 -0.10 8.48
N GLY A 233 -1.59 -1.37 8.78
CA GLY A 233 -1.26 -1.97 10.08
C GLY A 233 -2.10 -1.46 11.25
N TRP A 234 -1.72 -1.87 12.47
CA TRP A 234 -2.45 -1.56 13.72
C TRP A 234 -2.24 -0.13 14.23
N LYS A 235 -1.29 0.63 13.65
CA LYS A 235 -1.00 2.03 14.00
C LYS A 235 -0.72 2.20 15.50
N GLN A 236 -1.34 3.18 16.14
CA GLN A 236 -1.22 3.44 17.58
C GLN A 236 -1.77 2.32 18.47
N HIS A 237 -2.50 1.37 17.89
CA HIS A 237 -3.10 0.23 18.61
C HIS A 237 -2.26 -1.05 18.51
N TRP A 238 -0.96 -0.95 18.20
CA TRP A 238 -0.08 -2.10 18.02
C TRP A 238 0.01 -3.01 19.25
N GLN A 239 -0.13 -2.45 20.46
CA GLN A 239 -0.14 -3.23 21.71
C GLN A 239 -1.39 -4.11 21.88
N GLN A 240 -2.47 -3.79 21.17
CA GLN A 240 -3.73 -4.54 21.17
C GLN A 240 -3.84 -5.48 19.95
N GLN A 241 -2.74 -5.63 19.22
CA GLN A 241 -2.70 -6.50 18.05
C GLN A 241 -2.96 -7.94 18.45
N VAL A 242 -3.87 -8.58 17.71
CA VAL A 242 -4.19 -10.00 17.85
C VAL A 242 -3.62 -10.78 16.67
N ASP A 243 -3.49 -12.09 16.82
CA ASP A 243 -3.12 -12.97 15.73
C ASP A 243 -4.14 -12.88 14.58
N LYS A 244 -3.65 -13.02 13.35
CA LYS A 244 -4.48 -12.97 12.14
C LYS A 244 -5.60 -13.99 12.18
N SER A 245 -5.30 -15.22 12.63
CA SER A 245 -6.27 -16.30 12.78
C SER A 245 -7.45 -15.93 13.68
N VAL A 246 -7.18 -15.20 14.77
CA VAL A 246 -8.19 -14.70 15.69
C VAL A 246 -9.07 -13.65 15.02
N LEU A 247 -8.45 -12.67 14.34
CA LEU A 247 -9.18 -11.64 13.58
C LEU A 247 -10.05 -12.25 12.48
N TYR A 248 -9.52 -13.18 11.70
CA TYR A 248 -10.23 -13.80 10.57
C TYR A 248 -11.37 -14.69 11.04
N SER A 249 -11.17 -15.44 12.14
CA SER A 249 -12.23 -16.21 12.78
C SER A 249 -13.38 -15.33 13.26
N LEU A 250 -13.05 -14.15 13.82
CA LEU A 250 -14.05 -13.16 14.23
C LEU A 250 -14.80 -12.58 13.03
N VAL A 251 -14.12 -12.24 11.95
CA VAL A 251 -14.73 -11.79 10.69
C VAL A 251 -15.73 -12.83 10.17
N ARG A 252 -15.31 -14.09 10.11
CA ARG A 252 -16.17 -15.18 9.63
C ARG A 252 -17.41 -15.34 10.50
N ARG A 253 -17.25 -15.28 11.82
CA ARG A 253 -18.34 -15.44 12.79
C ARG A 253 -19.33 -14.28 12.73
N VAL A 254 -18.84 -13.04 12.69
CA VAL A 254 -19.67 -11.82 12.83
C VAL A 254 -20.21 -11.35 11.48
N LEU A 255 -19.47 -11.48 10.39
CA LEU A 255 -19.84 -10.94 9.07
C LEU A 255 -20.14 -12.01 8.03
N GLY A 256 -19.81 -13.28 8.30
CA GLY A 256 -19.97 -14.38 7.36
C GLY A 256 -19.08 -14.30 6.12
N VAL A 257 -17.98 -13.53 6.17
CA VAL A 257 -16.98 -13.41 5.11
C VAL A 257 -15.92 -14.49 5.30
N GLY A 258 -15.63 -15.25 4.23
CA GLY A 258 -14.61 -16.28 4.24
C GLY A 258 -13.19 -15.69 4.23
N GLU A 259 -12.24 -16.47 4.68
CA GLU A 259 -10.84 -16.07 4.81
C GLU A 259 -10.21 -15.76 3.44
N GLU A 260 -10.65 -16.44 2.39
CA GLU A 260 -10.25 -16.23 0.99
C GLU A 260 -10.62 -14.85 0.44
N ASP A 261 -11.58 -14.18 1.06
CA ASP A 261 -12.03 -12.82 0.72
C ASP A 261 -11.45 -11.74 1.63
N ILE A 262 -10.49 -12.11 2.52
CA ILE A 262 -9.73 -11.18 3.35
C ILE A 262 -8.35 -10.97 2.71
N HIS A 263 -8.04 -9.75 2.34
CA HIS A 263 -6.80 -9.36 1.69
C HIS A 263 -6.05 -8.35 2.56
N GLU A 264 -4.77 -8.61 2.80
CA GLU A 264 -3.88 -7.61 3.38
C GLU A 264 -3.07 -6.95 2.27
N LEU A 265 -2.95 -5.65 2.36
CA LEU A 265 -2.31 -4.79 1.38
C LEU A 265 -1.17 -4.04 2.06
N PHE A 266 -0.01 -4.07 1.44
CA PHE A 266 1.16 -3.33 1.90
C PHE A 266 1.62 -2.35 0.82
N GLY A 267 2.04 -1.17 1.26
CA GLY A 267 2.67 -0.13 0.47
C GLY A 267 3.13 0.99 1.40
N ALA A 268 4.14 1.70 1.00
CA ALA A 268 4.65 2.86 1.70
C ALA A 268 4.65 4.07 0.77
N VAL A 269 4.57 5.28 1.34
CA VAL A 269 4.63 6.51 0.57
C VAL A 269 5.98 6.62 -0.16
N GLU A 270 7.03 6.17 0.50
CA GLU A 270 8.41 6.14 -0.02
C GLU A 270 8.62 5.01 -1.06
N HIS A 271 7.76 4.00 -1.05
CA HIS A 271 7.81 2.85 -1.96
C HIS A 271 6.38 2.50 -2.40
N PRO A 272 5.83 3.22 -3.39
CA PRO A 272 4.43 3.14 -3.79
C PRO A 272 4.12 1.91 -4.66
N ILE A 273 4.72 0.78 -4.33
CA ILE A 273 4.41 -0.50 -4.96
C ILE A 273 3.31 -1.19 -4.16
N PHE A 274 2.35 -1.73 -4.88
CA PHE A 274 1.19 -2.40 -4.31
C PHE A 274 1.47 -3.88 -4.11
N TYR A 275 1.60 -4.29 -2.86
CA TYR A 275 1.72 -5.70 -2.48
C TYR A 275 0.39 -6.20 -1.95
N ASN A 276 0.05 -7.43 -2.27
CA ASN A 276 -1.16 -8.07 -1.78
C ASN A 276 -0.88 -9.50 -1.35
N THR A 277 -1.61 -9.97 -0.35
CA THR A 277 -1.52 -11.36 0.11
C THR A 277 -2.22 -12.31 -0.86
N CYS A 278 -1.68 -13.52 -1.00
CA CYS A 278 -2.36 -14.64 -1.64
C CYS A 278 -3.42 -15.26 -0.69
N PRO A 279 -4.21 -16.26 -1.14
CA PRO A 279 -5.16 -16.96 -0.27
C PRO A 279 -4.54 -17.68 0.94
N ARG A 280 -3.21 -17.86 0.97
CA ARG A 280 -2.46 -18.36 2.13
C ARG A 280 -1.90 -17.24 3.01
N HIS A 281 -2.32 -15.99 2.79
CA HIS A 281 -1.90 -14.79 3.52
C HIS A 281 -0.40 -14.48 3.48
N HIS A 282 0.31 -14.95 2.44
CA HIS A 282 1.70 -14.55 2.15
C HIS A 282 1.72 -13.40 1.15
N PHE A 283 2.54 -12.39 1.42
CA PHE A 283 2.83 -11.35 0.46
C PHE A 283 3.70 -11.88 -0.67
N HIS A 284 3.39 -11.48 -1.89
CA HIS A 284 4.20 -11.77 -3.05
C HIS A 284 4.84 -10.50 -3.58
N VAL A 285 6.13 -10.60 -3.91
CA VAL A 285 6.89 -9.50 -4.50
C VAL A 285 6.54 -9.40 -5.98
N PRO A 286 5.93 -8.30 -6.45
CA PRO A 286 5.64 -8.14 -7.88
C PRO A 286 6.89 -7.75 -8.66
N ILE A 287 6.84 -7.89 -9.98
CA ILE A 287 7.97 -7.56 -10.88
C ILE A 287 8.47 -6.11 -10.75
N TYR A 288 7.69 -5.23 -10.17
CA TYR A 288 7.97 -3.80 -10.00
C TYR A 288 8.92 -3.50 -8.84
N SER A 289 9.29 -4.52 -8.06
CA SER A 289 10.21 -4.39 -6.94
C SER A 289 11.06 -5.64 -6.72
N ARG A 290 12.07 -5.50 -5.88
CA ARG A 290 12.85 -6.60 -5.30
C ARG A 290 12.99 -6.34 -3.80
N VAL A 291 13.12 -7.40 -3.03
CA VAL A 291 13.31 -7.33 -1.57
C VAL A 291 14.67 -7.96 -1.25
N LEU A 292 15.51 -7.21 -0.57
CA LEU A 292 16.81 -7.64 -0.07
C LEU A 292 16.72 -7.62 1.46
N ILE A 293 16.84 -8.79 2.08
CA ILE A 293 16.91 -8.90 3.54
C ILE A 293 18.37 -8.72 3.95
N ARG A 294 18.62 -7.82 4.89
CA ARG A 294 19.97 -7.46 5.31
C ARG A 294 20.15 -7.70 6.81
N ASP A 295 21.37 -8.06 7.18
CA ASP A 295 21.78 -8.08 8.58
C ASP A 295 21.69 -6.66 9.18
N PRO A 296 21.05 -6.48 10.33
CA PRO A 296 20.87 -5.13 10.90
C PRO A 296 22.17 -4.49 11.42
N ALA A 297 23.21 -5.27 11.68
CA ALA A 297 24.49 -4.75 12.17
C ALA A 297 25.48 -4.46 11.03
N THR A 298 25.56 -5.34 10.02
CA THR A 298 26.55 -5.23 8.93
C THR A 298 25.95 -4.65 7.65
N LEU A 299 24.63 -4.67 7.49
CA LEU A 299 23.88 -4.36 6.29
C LEU A 299 24.19 -5.27 5.08
N GLU A 300 24.89 -6.38 5.31
CA GLU A 300 25.14 -7.39 4.29
C GLU A 300 23.87 -8.20 3.99
N PRO A 301 23.66 -8.66 2.75
CA PRO A 301 22.53 -9.51 2.41
C PRO A 301 22.54 -10.81 3.21
N LEU A 302 21.38 -11.16 3.76
CA LEU A 302 21.19 -12.43 4.46
C LEU A 302 20.69 -13.53 3.49
N PRO A 303 21.05 -14.78 3.73
CA PRO A 303 20.49 -15.91 3.02
C PRO A 303 18.97 -16.02 3.22
N MET A 304 18.31 -16.69 2.26
CA MET A 304 16.87 -16.93 2.34
C MET A 304 16.48 -17.70 3.62
N GLY A 305 15.41 -17.27 4.27
CA GLY A 305 14.92 -17.88 5.51
C GLY A 305 15.44 -17.25 6.79
N GLN A 306 16.41 -16.32 6.69
CA GLN A 306 16.86 -15.55 7.85
C GLN A 306 16.06 -14.25 8.00
N VAL A 307 15.85 -13.83 9.25
CA VAL A 307 15.17 -12.59 9.59
C VAL A 307 16.16 -11.43 9.66
N GLY A 308 15.85 -10.32 9.03
CA GLY A 308 16.69 -9.13 9.02
C GLY A 308 15.89 -7.86 8.72
N LEU A 309 16.62 -6.83 8.32
CA LEU A 309 16.04 -5.55 7.84
C LEU A 309 15.59 -5.67 6.39
#